data_b37c4fe3015e2fd1be93cde58435bf64
#
_entry.id   b37c4fe3015e2fd1be93cde58435bf64
#
_cell.length_a   1.000
_cell.length_b   1.000
_cell.length_c   1.000
_cell.angle_alpha   90.00
_cell.angle_beta   90.00
_cell.angle_gamma   90.00
#
_symmetry.space_group_name_H-M   'P 1'
#
loop_
_entity.id
_entity.type
_entity.pdbx_description
1 polymer ?
#
loop_
_entity_poly.entity_id
_entity_poly.type
_entity_poly.pdbx_seq_one_letter_code
_entity_poly.pdbx_strand_id
1 'polypeptide(L)'
;MPASRFWKGRAVRKPAVSVGDPRLDGWETVVTFEDQKTALAWRDQLRGMGLDAECVADRPLDRFGRGDIYLVVPPAQWSRANEIVENFDG
;
A
#
# COMPACT_ATOMS: atom_id res chain seq x y z
N MET A 1 -7.68 -0.69 33.33
CA MET A 1 -7.15 0.03 32.56
C MET A 1 -6.36 -0.45 31.45
N PRO A 2 -5.62 -1.43 31.45
CA PRO A 2 -4.89 -1.86 30.31
C PRO A 2 -5.71 -2.06 29.09
N ALA A 3 -6.90 -2.49 29.25
CA ALA A 3 -7.73 -2.73 28.11
C ALA A 3 -8.05 -1.49 27.36
N SER A 4 -8.20 -0.41 28.06
CA SER A 4 -8.54 0.78 27.37
C SER A 4 -7.41 1.23 26.52
N ARG A 5 -6.21 0.99 26.87
CA ARG A 5 -5.14 1.40 26.05
C ARG A 5 -5.09 0.63 24.78
N PHE A 6 -5.45 -0.62 24.83
CA PHE A 6 -5.47 -1.33 23.71
C PHE A 6 -6.35 -0.78 22.70
N TRP A 7 -7.56 -0.44 22.99
CA TRP A 7 -8.43 -0.05 22.01
C TRP A 7 -8.21 1.29 21.53
N LYS A 8 -7.53 2.08 22.22
CA LYS A 8 -7.23 3.34 21.73
C LYS A 8 -6.24 3.21 20.63
N GLY A 9 -5.28 2.36 20.74
CA GLY A 9 -4.33 2.19 19.69
C GLY A 9 -4.94 1.73 18.43
N ARG A 10 -5.90 0.83 18.51
CA ARG A 10 -6.53 0.36 17.31
C ARG A 10 -7.36 1.41 16.67
N ALA A 11 -8.00 2.21 17.44
CA ALA A 11 -8.90 3.18 16.91
C ALA A 11 -8.22 4.21 16.05
N VAL A 12 -6.95 4.46 16.27
CA VAL A 12 -6.29 5.46 15.47
C VAL A 12 -5.40 4.88 14.41
N ARG A 13 -5.48 3.59 14.15
CA ARG A 13 -4.64 3.03 13.16
C ARG A 13 -5.03 3.47 11.78
N LYS A 14 -4.05 3.79 10.94
CA LYS A 14 -4.33 4.19 9.60
C LYS A 14 -4.84 3.05 8.77
N PRO A 15 -5.64 3.27 7.77
CA PRO A 15 -6.05 2.21 6.87
C PRO A 15 -4.86 1.67 6.11
N ALA A 16 -4.90 0.40 5.77
CA ALA A 16 -3.83 -0.23 5.02
C ALA A 16 -3.74 0.31 3.61
N VAL A 17 -4.87 0.68 3.01
CA VAL A 17 -4.90 1.28 1.69
C VAL A 17 -5.39 2.71 1.89
N SER A 18 -4.59 3.69 1.49
CA SER A 18 -4.94 5.10 1.64
C SER A 18 -5.81 5.56 0.49
N VAL A 19 -6.81 6.36 0.79
CA VAL A 19 -7.67 6.90 -0.23
C VAL A 19 -7.43 8.40 -0.30
N GLY A 20 -6.92 8.87 -1.44
CA GLY A 20 -6.72 10.31 -1.64
C GLY A 20 -5.72 10.95 -0.70
N ASP A 21 -4.63 10.28 -0.40
CA ASP A 21 -3.66 10.78 0.55
C ASP A 21 -2.72 11.78 -0.11
N PRO A 22 -2.77 13.05 0.24
CA PRO A 22 -1.93 14.06 -0.39
C PRO A 22 -0.44 13.88 -0.14
N ARG A 23 -0.06 13.11 0.88
CA ARG A 23 1.35 12.89 1.13
C ARG A 23 1.97 12.03 0.03
N LEU A 24 1.15 11.35 -0.74
CA LEU A 24 1.63 10.48 -1.79
C LEU A 24 1.52 11.12 -3.17
N ASP A 25 1.20 12.41 -3.23
CA ASP A 25 1.15 13.11 -4.49
C ASP A 25 2.54 13.08 -5.08
N GLY A 26 2.68 12.78 -6.33
CA GLY A 26 3.96 12.71 -6.98
C GLY A 26 4.61 11.35 -6.92
N TRP A 27 4.08 10.44 -6.13
CA TRP A 27 4.60 9.08 -6.13
C TRP A 27 4.09 8.39 -7.39
N GLU A 28 4.83 7.42 -7.85
CA GLU A 28 4.52 6.78 -9.13
C GLU A 28 4.02 5.37 -8.95
N THR A 29 3.06 4.99 -9.77
CA THR A 29 2.47 3.66 -9.71
C THR A 29 3.39 2.64 -10.35
N VAL A 30 3.66 1.56 -9.64
CA VAL A 30 4.45 0.47 -10.15
C VAL A 30 3.55 -0.59 -10.75
N VAL A 31 2.48 -0.92 -10.08
CA VAL A 31 1.56 -1.97 -10.52
C VAL A 31 0.20 -1.74 -9.87
N THR A 32 -0.85 -2.24 -10.49
CA THR A 32 -2.22 -2.10 -10.01
C THR A 32 -2.78 -3.44 -9.62
N PHE A 33 -3.60 -3.48 -8.60
CA PHE A 33 -4.22 -4.71 -8.12
C PHE A 33 -5.72 -4.50 -7.96
N GLU A 34 -6.47 -5.57 -7.93
CA GLU A 34 -7.90 -5.50 -7.72
C GLU A 34 -8.29 -5.93 -6.31
N ASP A 35 -7.37 -6.41 -5.54
CA ASP A 35 -7.66 -7.02 -4.28
C ASP A 35 -6.66 -6.53 -3.24
N GLN A 36 -7.15 -6.15 -2.08
CA GLN A 36 -6.34 -5.59 -1.03
C GLN A 36 -5.30 -6.56 -0.51
N LYS A 37 -5.65 -7.82 -0.39
CA LYS A 37 -4.76 -8.80 0.17
C LYS A 37 -3.49 -8.94 -0.67
N THR A 38 -3.64 -9.03 -1.97
CA THR A 38 -2.50 -9.15 -2.88
C THR A 38 -1.69 -7.87 -2.88
N ALA A 39 -2.37 -6.72 -2.89
CA ALA A 39 -1.69 -5.44 -2.92
C ALA A 39 -0.83 -5.25 -1.67
N LEU A 40 -1.34 -5.61 -0.51
CA LEU A 40 -0.60 -5.45 0.72
C LEU A 40 0.58 -6.42 0.82
N ALA A 41 0.45 -7.60 0.24
CA ALA A 41 1.55 -8.56 0.20
C ALA A 41 2.71 -8.01 -0.61
N TRP A 42 2.42 -7.39 -1.75
CA TRP A 42 3.44 -6.78 -2.56
C TRP A 42 4.05 -5.55 -1.89
N ARG A 43 3.22 -4.74 -1.23
CA ARG A 43 3.71 -3.60 -0.48
C ARG A 43 4.73 -4.06 0.56
N ASP A 44 4.39 -5.11 1.31
CA ASP A 44 5.27 -5.60 2.35
C ASP A 44 6.55 -6.19 1.77
N GLN A 45 6.46 -6.82 0.62
CA GLN A 45 7.62 -7.36 -0.05
C GLN A 45 8.58 -6.23 -0.44
N LEU A 46 8.09 -5.16 -1.00
CA LEU A 46 8.94 -4.05 -1.39
C LEU A 46 9.52 -3.34 -0.15
N ARG A 47 8.72 -3.21 0.89
CA ARG A 47 9.21 -2.60 2.14
C ARG A 47 10.33 -3.45 2.73
N GLY A 48 10.23 -4.75 2.64
CA GLY A 48 11.26 -5.64 3.11
C GLY A 48 12.56 -5.51 2.34
N MET A 49 12.49 -4.93 1.15
CA MET A 49 13.66 -4.67 0.34
C MET A 49 14.16 -3.24 0.45
N GLY A 50 13.63 -2.49 1.38
CA GLY A 50 14.12 -1.14 1.64
C GLY A 50 13.42 -0.04 0.87
N LEU A 51 12.29 -0.34 0.22
CA LEU A 51 11.58 0.68 -0.53
C LEU A 51 10.42 1.24 0.27
N ASP A 52 10.00 2.48 -0.07
CA ASP A 52 8.91 3.13 0.64
C ASP A 52 7.62 2.91 -0.11
N ALA A 53 7.13 1.72 -0.17
CA ALA A 53 5.93 1.38 -0.94
C ALA A 53 4.67 1.63 -0.16
N GLU A 54 3.64 2.13 -0.83
CA GLU A 54 2.33 2.35 -0.23
C GLU A 54 1.24 1.89 -1.19
N CYS A 55 0.09 1.53 -0.66
CA CYS A 55 -1.05 1.18 -1.49
C CYS A 55 -2.06 2.31 -1.40
N VAL A 56 -2.54 2.79 -2.55
CA VAL A 56 -3.51 3.86 -2.60
C VAL A 56 -4.66 3.49 -3.51
N ALA A 57 -5.80 4.11 -3.32
CA ALA A 57 -6.96 3.89 -4.18
C ALA A 57 -7.63 5.22 -4.45
N ASP A 58 -8.33 5.35 -5.58
CA ASP A 58 -9.04 6.57 -5.92
C ASP A 58 -10.32 6.68 -5.13
N ARG A 59 -10.89 5.58 -4.71
CA ARG A 59 -12.12 5.58 -3.94
C ARG A 59 -12.08 4.43 -2.96
N PRO A 60 -12.92 4.44 -1.95
CA PRO A 60 -12.91 3.39 -0.95
C PRO A 60 -13.16 2.01 -1.56
N LEU A 61 -12.51 1.01 -1.02
CA LEU A 61 -12.70 -0.35 -1.49
C LEU A 61 -14.05 -0.86 -1.02
N ASP A 62 -14.57 -1.89 -1.67
CA ASP A 62 -15.84 -2.46 -1.27
C ASP A 62 -15.65 -3.28 0.01
N ARG A 63 -16.74 -3.88 0.50
CA ARG A 63 -16.67 -4.60 1.76
C ARG A 63 -15.81 -5.85 1.68
N PHE A 64 -15.45 -6.30 0.49
CA PHE A 64 -14.58 -7.44 0.34
C PHE A 64 -13.14 -7.03 0.11
N GLY A 65 -12.82 -5.75 0.22
CA GLY A 65 -11.47 -5.26 0.00
C GLY A 65 -11.08 -5.22 -1.45
N ARG A 66 -12.05 -5.05 -2.36
CA ARG A 66 -11.77 -5.02 -3.78
C ARG A 66 -11.99 -3.65 -4.37
N GLY A 67 -11.25 -3.35 -5.39
CA GLY A 67 -11.33 -2.06 -6.09
C GLY A 67 -10.05 -1.85 -6.85
N ASP A 68 -9.81 -0.64 -7.30
CA ASP A 68 -8.59 -0.33 -8.04
C ASP A 68 -7.54 0.15 -7.05
N ILE A 69 -6.54 -0.65 -6.80
CA ILE A 69 -5.50 -0.34 -5.84
C ILE A 69 -4.18 -0.16 -6.56
N TYR A 70 -3.51 0.95 -6.30
CA TYR A 70 -2.26 1.27 -6.95
C TYR A 70 -1.13 1.13 -5.94
N LEU A 71 -0.10 0.37 -6.32
CA LEU A 71 1.09 0.25 -5.48
C LEU A 71 2.04 1.34 -5.96
N VAL A 72 2.33 2.30 -5.11
CA VAL A 72 3.11 3.46 -5.49
C VAL A 72 4.39 3.57 -4.68
N VAL A 73 5.40 4.18 -5.26
CA VAL A 73 6.68 4.42 -4.61
C VAL A 73 7.14 5.83 -4.96
N PRO A 74 8.04 6.41 -4.20
CA PRO A 74 8.62 7.71 -4.58
C PRO A 74 9.28 7.59 -5.94
N PRO A 75 9.27 8.65 -6.74
CA PRO A 75 9.84 8.60 -8.10
C PRO A 75 11.28 8.08 -8.14
N ALA A 76 12.09 8.41 -7.15
CA ALA A 76 13.47 7.96 -7.13
C ALA A 76 13.60 6.46 -6.96
N GLN A 77 12.56 5.79 -6.51
CA GLN A 77 12.60 4.35 -6.29
C GLN A 77 11.85 3.58 -7.35
N TRP A 78 11.22 4.26 -8.29
CA TRP A 78 10.35 3.59 -9.25
C TRP A 78 11.07 2.54 -10.09
N SER A 79 12.25 2.86 -10.60
CA SER A 79 12.98 1.93 -11.45
C SER A 79 13.31 0.65 -10.70
N ARG A 80 13.74 0.78 -9.45
CA ARG A 80 14.08 -0.38 -8.66
C ARG A 80 12.83 -1.20 -8.35
N ALA A 81 11.74 -0.53 -7.99
CA ALA A 81 10.50 -1.22 -7.67
C ALA A 81 9.97 -1.96 -8.89
N ASN A 82 10.01 -1.31 -10.04
CA ASN A 82 9.54 -1.91 -11.27
C ASN A 82 10.37 -3.14 -11.64
N GLU A 83 11.67 -3.06 -11.44
CA GLU A 83 12.55 -4.16 -11.71
C GLU A 83 12.23 -5.35 -10.81
N ILE A 84 11.98 -5.11 -9.53
CA ILE A 84 11.65 -6.17 -8.59
C ILE A 84 10.34 -6.83 -8.98
N VAL A 85 9.33 -6.05 -9.33
CA VAL A 85 8.04 -6.59 -9.69
C VAL A 85 8.13 -7.42 -10.97
N GLU A 86 8.86 -6.93 -11.96
CA GLU A 86 8.98 -7.64 -13.21
C GLU A 86 9.77 -8.93 -13.09
N ASN A 87 10.76 -8.96 -12.22
CA ASN A 87 11.57 -10.14 -12.08
C ASN A 87 11.02 -11.17 -11.11
N PHE A 88 9.96 -10.79 -10.36
CA PHE A 88 9.48 -11.66 -9.35
C PHE A 88 8.46 -12.61 -9.82
N ASP A 89 8.04 -12.60 -11.01
CA ASP A 89 7.04 -13.34 -11.41
C ASP A 89 7.45 -14.65 -11.73
N GLY A 90 7.84 -15.10 -11.42
CA GLY A 90 8.13 -16.34 -11.47
C GLY A 90 7.69 -17.26 -12.27
#